data_d64182b7323c24c95bbc0ad97460c08c
#
_entry.id   d64182b7323c24c95bbc0ad97460c08c
#
_cell.length_a   1.000
_cell.length_b   1.000
_cell.length_c   1.000
_cell.angle_alpha   90.00
_cell.angle_beta   90.00
_cell.angle_gamma   90.00
#
_symmetry.space_group_name_H-M   'P 1'
#
loop_
_entity.id
_entity.type
_entity.pdbx_description
1 polymer ?
#
loop_
_entity_poly.entity_id
_entity_poly.type
_entity_poly.pdbx_seq_one_letter_code
_entity_poly.pdbx_strand_id
1 'polypeptide(L)'
;TKCTLDCQACYTNWELYDFSLYDDVIEEIKKRERATPPDKFLSYDEVIAYLKPLEIKYAVFMGTEAALDPELPRLAKELHEKWNSYNILLTNGMVMPDLNDIDQVIFSLKAYTEDIFRAYTGRSNKMAIKNFAEIARVGKNLHAEVVYIPELIEADEIEKVAEFVASVDPKIPFRIDAYFPVPECPWRAATNAEVEEAAERAKKHMENVTILTLDMKRIGDKAVKIY
;
A
#
# COMPACT_ATOMS: atom_id res chain seq x y z
N THR A 1 -15.77 -2.48 -2.53
CA THR A 1 -15.49 -1.35 -1.61
C THR A 1 -14.83 -0.21 -2.38
N LYS A 2 -15.15 1.04 -2.03
CA LYS A 2 -14.53 2.21 -2.64
C LYS A 2 -13.34 2.64 -1.77
N CYS A 3 -12.30 3.22 -2.40
CA CYS A 3 -11.25 3.90 -1.66
C CYS A 3 -11.75 5.25 -1.12
N THR A 4 -11.14 5.75 -0.05
CA THR A 4 -11.36 7.12 0.48
C THR A 4 -10.62 8.17 -0.33
N LEU A 5 -9.62 7.77 -1.12
CA LEU A 5 -8.80 8.62 -1.99
C LEU A 5 -9.15 8.38 -3.46
N ASP A 6 -8.88 9.38 -4.27
CA ASP A 6 -9.02 9.34 -5.74
C ASP A 6 -7.63 9.53 -6.39
N CYS A 7 -6.69 8.67 -6.03
CA CYS A 7 -5.31 8.75 -6.54
C CYS A 7 -5.29 8.59 -8.05
N GLN A 8 -4.76 9.59 -8.76
CA GLN A 8 -4.72 9.61 -10.23
C GLN A 8 -3.96 8.41 -10.81
N ALA A 9 -2.87 8.00 -10.16
CA ALA A 9 -2.03 6.88 -10.59
C ALA A 9 -2.39 5.54 -9.91
N CYS A 10 -3.64 5.34 -9.51
CA CYS A 10 -4.05 4.09 -8.87
C CYS A 10 -4.21 2.98 -9.91
N TYR A 11 -3.38 1.95 -9.85
CA TYR A 11 -3.44 0.81 -10.77
C TYR A 11 -4.74 -0.01 -10.63
N THR A 12 -5.40 0.04 -9.47
CA THR A 12 -6.68 -0.67 -9.26
C THR A 12 -7.83 -0.08 -10.09
N ASN A 13 -7.64 1.12 -10.66
CA ASN A 13 -8.58 1.70 -11.61
C ASN A 13 -8.58 1.00 -12.99
N TRP A 14 -7.68 0.04 -13.21
CA TRP A 14 -7.41 -0.60 -14.50
C TRP A 14 -7.54 -2.13 -14.47
N GLU A 15 -8.43 -2.67 -13.65
CA GLU A 15 -8.62 -4.12 -13.49
C GLU A 15 -7.34 -4.89 -13.11
N LEU A 16 -6.37 -4.21 -12.55
CA LEU A 16 -5.16 -4.80 -12.02
C LEU A 16 -5.28 -4.81 -10.49
N TYR A 17 -5.70 -5.94 -9.95
CA TYR A 17 -5.98 -6.07 -8.52
C TYR A 17 -4.75 -6.42 -7.69
N ASP A 18 -3.84 -7.18 -8.29
CA ASP A 18 -2.57 -7.56 -7.67
C ASP A 18 -1.48 -7.60 -8.74
N PHE A 19 -0.53 -6.69 -8.64
CA PHE A 19 0.60 -6.61 -9.57
C PHE A 19 1.54 -7.82 -9.46
N SER A 20 1.55 -8.53 -8.32
CA SER A 20 2.38 -9.71 -8.10
C SER A 20 1.97 -10.94 -8.93
N LEU A 21 0.78 -10.91 -9.54
CA LEU A 21 0.32 -11.94 -10.47
C LEU A 21 1.09 -11.92 -11.82
N TYR A 22 1.79 -10.81 -12.14
CA TYR A 22 2.36 -10.58 -13.46
C TYR A 22 3.88 -10.46 -13.42
N ASP A 23 4.55 -10.99 -14.43
CA ASP A 23 6.01 -10.91 -14.56
C ASP A 23 6.45 -9.54 -15.11
N ASP A 24 5.62 -8.92 -15.97
CA ASP A 24 5.78 -7.57 -16.48
C ASP A 24 4.49 -6.78 -16.26
N VAL A 25 4.42 -6.08 -15.14
CA VAL A 25 3.25 -5.29 -14.76
C VAL A 25 3.02 -4.09 -15.69
N ILE A 26 4.07 -3.52 -16.25
CA ILE A 26 4.00 -2.36 -17.15
C ILE A 26 3.34 -2.76 -18.48
N GLU A 27 3.74 -3.90 -19.05
CA GLU A 27 3.12 -4.40 -20.28
C GLU A 27 1.72 -4.96 -20.01
N GLU A 28 1.47 -5.47 -18.83
CA GLU A 28 0.16 -6.00 -18.50
C GLU A 28 -0.88 -4.89 -18.31
N ILE A 29 -0.56 -3.83 -17.57
CA ILE A 29 -1.52 -2.76 -17.29
C ILE A 29 -1.94 -2.01 -18.57
N LYS A 30 -1.08 -1.93 -19.59
CA LYS A 30 -1.41 -1.32 -20.89
C LYS A 30 -2.55 -2.05 -21.63
N LYS A 31 -2.80 -3.32 -21.30
CA LYS A 31 -3.83 -4.16 -21.93
C LYS A 31 -5.13 -4.16 -21.13
N ARG A 32 -5.17 -3.50 -19.98
CA ARG A 32 -6.32 -3.50 -19.08
C ARG A 32 -7.29 -2.38 -19.42
N GLU A 33 -8.57 -2.68 -19.27
CA GLU A 33 -9.63 -1.69 -19.32
C GLU A 33 -9.81 -1.01 -17.95
N ARG A 34 -10.56 0.07 -17.91
CA ARG A 34 -10.94 0.68 -16.63
C ARG A 34 -11.76 -0.30 -15.81
N ALA A 35 -11.40 -0.41 -14.54
CA ALA A 35 -12.10 -1.27 -13.61
C ALA A 35 -13.56 -0.84 -13.44
N THR A 36 -14.45 -1.79 -13.61
CA THR A 36 -15.87 -1.63 -13.29
C THR A 36 -16.16 -2.23 -11.92
N PRO A 37 -17.12 -1.70 -11.17
CA PRO A 37 -17.55 -2.33 -9.94
C PRO A 37 -18.02 -3.77 -10.23
N PRO A 38 -17.62 -4.76 -9.42
CA PRO A 38 -18.09 -6.13 -9.61
C PRO A 38 -19.60 -6.20 -9.38
N ASP A 39 -20.28 -7.03 -10.16
CA ASP A 39 -21.73 -7.28 -10.02
C ASP A 39 -22.06 -7.92 -8.66
N LYS A 40 -21.14 -8.68 -8.11
CA LYS A 40 -21.28 -9.35 -6.83
C LYS A 40 -19.94 -9.37 -6.08
N PHE A 41 -20.01 -9.11 -4.78
CA PHE A 41 -18.91 -9.36 -3.85
C PHE A 41 -19.06 -10.76 -3.24
N LEU A 42 -17.93 -11.40 -2.92
CA LEU A 42 -17.95 -12.63 -2.14
C LEU A 42 -18.50 -12.34 -0.73
N SER A 43 -19.38 -13.22 -0.28
CA SER A 43 -19.79 -13.23 1.12
C SER A 43 -18.65 -13.73 2.01
N TYR A 44 -18.73 -13.44 3.31
CA TYR A 44 -17.78 -13.98 4.28
C TYR A 44 -17.63 -15.50 4.20
N ASP A 45 -18.74 -16.23 4.10
CA ASP A 45 -18.71 -17.69 4.04
C ASP A 45 -18.09 -18.23 2.74
N GLU A 46 -18.28 -17.54 1.62
CA GLU A 46 -17.61 -17.87 0.35
C GLU A 46 -16.09 -17.63 0.48
N VAL A 47 -15.66 -16.52 1.08
CA VAL A 47 -14.22 -16.26 1.33
C VAL A 47 -13.63 -17.37 2.20
N ILE A 48 -14.25 -17.72 3.31
CA ILE A 48 -13.78 -18.79 4.19
C ILE A 48 -13.73 -20.14 3.49
N ALA A 49 -14.69 -20.44 2.61
CA ALA A 49 -14.70 -21.68 1.83
C ALA A 49 -13.47 -21.76 0.89
N TYR A 50 -13.06 -20.65 0.25
CA TYR A 50 -11.85 -20.60 -0.57
C TYR A 50 -10.57 -20.75 0.26
N LEU A 51 -10.54 -20.18 1.47
CA LEU A 51 -9.35 -20.19 2.33
C LEU A 51 -9.17 -21.53 3.07
N LYS A 52 -10.26 -22.24 3.36
CA LYS A 52 -10.26 -23.46 4.17
C LYS A 52 -9.27 -24.56 3.73
N PRO A 53 -9.04 -24.83 2.44
CA PRO A 53 -8.07 -25.84 2.01
C PRO A 53 -6.62 -25.40 2.06
N LEU A 54 -6.33 -24.13 2.41
CA LEU A 54 -5.00 -23.54 2.34
C LEU A 54 -4.29 -23.55 3.70
N GLU A 55 -2.97 -23.65 3.66
CA GLU A 55 -2.09 -23.32 4.78
C GLU A 55 -1.76 -21.84 4.72
N ILE A 56 -2.26 -21.03 5.68
CA ILE A 56 -2.07 -19.57 5.67
C ILE A 56 -1.16 -19.18 6.82
N LYS A 57 0.07 -18.81 6.50
CA LYS A 57 1.04 -18.27 7.47
C LYS A 57 1.00 -16.76 7.58
N TYR A 58 0.75 -16.09 6.46
CA TYR A 58 0.63 -14.65 6.35
C TYR A 58 -0.62 -14.29 5.58
N ALA A 59 -1.36 -13.31 6.07
CA ALA A 59 -2.50 -12.73 5.36
C ALA A 59 -2.26 -11.23 5.17
N VAL A 60 -2.30 -10.78 3.91
CA VAL A 60 -2.16 -9.35 3.59
C VAL A 60 -3.52 -8.81 3.15
N PHE A 61 -4.10 -7.95 3.95
CA PHE A 61 -5.33 -7.24 3.62
C PHE A 61 -4.95 -5.98 2.84
N MET A 62 -5.23 -6.01 1.55
CA MET A 62 -4.94 -4.93 0.61
C MET A 62 -6.04 -4.80 -0.44
N GLY A 63 -5.89 -3.87 -1.34
CA GLY A 63 -6.86 -3.60 -2.41
C GLY A 63 -7.08 -2.11 -2.52
N THR A 64 -8.29 -1.64 -2.84
CA THR A 64 -8.56 -0.20 -2.92
C THR A 64 -8.30 0.51 -1.58
N GLU A 65 -9.00 0.11 -0.53
CA GLU A 65 -8.72 0.45 0.88
C GLU A 65 -9.36 -0.62 1.77
N ALA A 66 -8.55 -1.54 2.25
CA ALA A 66 -9.03 -2.68 3.04
C ALA A 66 -9.66 -2.26 4.39
N ALA A 67 -9.20 -1.14 4.98
CA ALA A 67 -9.76 -0.62 6.23
C ALA A 67 -11.23 -0.18 6.14
N LEU A 68 -11.80 -0.11 4.94
CA LEU A 68 -13.22 0.20 4.73
C LEU A 68 -14.12 -1.05 4.69
N ASP A 69 -13.53 -2.24 4.67
CA ASP A 69 -14.32 -3.47 4.63
C ASP A 69 -14.87 -3.78 6.03
N PRO A 70 -16.20 -3.81 6.22
CA PRO A 70 -16.79 -4.08 7.53
C PRO A 70 -16.51 -5.51 8.04
N GLU A 71 -16.20 -6.45 7.15
CA GLU A 71 -15.86 -7.82 7.51
C GLU A 71 -14.37 -8.02 7.83
N LEU A 72 -13.51 -7.00 7.59
CA LEU A 72 -12.08 -7.08 7.89
C LEU A 72 -11.78 -7.55 9.32
N PRO A 73 -12.39 -6.97 10.39
CA PRO A 73 -12.09 -7.40 11.76
C PRO A 73 -12.46 -8.85 12.02
N ARG A 74 -13.62 -9.28 11.48
CA ARG A 74 -14.09 -10.66 11.62
C ARG A 74 -13.18 -11.64 10.88
N LEU A 75 -12.76 -11.30 9.65
CA LEU A 75 -11.87 -12.14 8.86
C LEU A 75 -10.48 -12.22 9.48
N ALA A 76 -9.92 -11.11 9.95
CA ALA A 76 -8.62 -11.08 10.60
C ALA A 76 -8.61 -11.97 11.86
N LYS A 77 -9.67 -11.88 12.69
CA LYS A 77 -9.85 -12.74 13.87
C LYS A 77 -9.92 -14.22 13.49
N GLU A 78 -10.72 -14.58 12.49
CA GLU A 78 -10.87 -15.95 12.02
C GLU A 78 -9.54 -16.54 11.54
N LEU A 79 -8.74 -15.73 10.82
CA LEU A 79 -7.41 -16.13 10.34
C LEU A 79 -6.44 -16.37 11.50
N HIS A 80 -6.45 -15.53 12.55
CA HIS A 80 -5.69 -15.78 13.78
C HIS A 80 -6.13 -17.09 14.46
N GLU A 81 -7.42 -17.24 14.70
CA GLU A 81 -7.95 -18.36 15.48
C GLU A 81 -7.77 -19.73 14.79
N LYS A 82 -7.94 -19.80 13.46
CA LYS A 82 -7.91 -21.07 12.72
C LYS A 82 -6.58 -21.42 12.08
N TRP A 83 -5.81 -20.42 11.65
CA TRP A 83 -4.54 -20.65 10.94
C TRP A 83 -3.33 -20.17 11.71
N ASN A 84 -3.51 -19.45 12.82
CA ASN A 84 -2.42 -18.77 13.53
C ASN A 84 -1.61 -17.89 12.57
N SER A 85 -2.30 -17.20 11.66
CA SER A 85 -1.68 -16.39 10.63
C SER A 85 -1.10 -15.10 11.19
N TYR A 86 -0.07 -14.56 10.55
CA TYR A 86 0.42 -13.22 10.78
C TYR A 86 -0.32 -12.26 9.84
N ASN A 87 -1.12 -11.36 10.41
CA ASN A 87 -2.05 -10.49 9.69
C ASN A 87 -1.45 -9.11 9.41
N ILE A 88 -1.36 -8.74 8.14
CA ILE A 88 -0.78 -7.49 7.67
C ILE A 88 -1.88 -6.65 7.01
N LEU A 89 -2.05 -5.41 7.46
CA LEU A 89 -2.96 -4.45 6.82
C LEU A 89 -2.17 -3.40 6.04
N LEU A 90 -2.45 -3.28 4.74
CA LEU A 90 -2.00 -2.16 3.92
C LEU A 90 -3.11 -1.12 3.85
N THR A 91 -2.82 0.11 4.27
CA THR A 91 -3.81 1.20 4.33
C THR A 91 -3.23 2.55 3.91
N ASN A 92 -4.08 3.41 3.35
CA ASN A 92 -3.75 4.82 3.10
C ASN A 92 -3.95 5.72 4.35
N GLY A 93 -4.45 5.15 5.44
CA GLY A 93 -4.60 5.80 6.73
C GLY A 93 -5.68 6.88 6.84
N MET A 94 -6.53 7.05 5.85
CA MET A 94 -7.62 8.03 5.92
C MET A 94 -8.71 7.64 6.92
N VAL A 95 -8.81 6.35 7.24
CA VAL A 95 -9.70 5.79 8.25
C VAL A 95 -8.87 5.05 9.27
N MET A 96 -9.18 5.19 10.55
CA MET A 96 -8.57 4.37 11.60
C MET A 96 -9.25 3.00 11.62
N PRO A 97 -8.53 1.92 11.27
CA PRO A 97 -9.09 0.58 11.27
C PRO A 97 -9.18 0.00 12.69
N ASP A 98 -9.96 -1.07 12.84
CA ASP A 98 -9.80 -1.97 13.99
C ASP A 98 -8.50 -2.76 13.82
N LEU A 99 -7.60 -2.64 14.81
CA LEU A 99 -6.28 -3.25 14.77
C LEU A 99 -6.14 -4.46 15.72
N ASN A 100 -7.21 -4.94 16.35
CA ASN A 100 -7.12 -6.00 17.37
C ASN A 100 -6.43 -7.26 16.86
N ASP A 101 -6.82 -7.74 15.68
CA ASP A 101 -6.30 -8.94 15.05
C ASP A 101 -5.36 -8.62 13.86
N ILE A 102 -4.72 -7.46 13.88
CA ILE A 102 -3.69 -7.02 12.91
C ILE A 102 -2.34 -6.99 13.62
N ASP A 103 -1.37 -7.73 13.12
CA ASP A 103 -0.01 -7.80 13.65
C ASP A 103 0.87 -6.66 13.14
N GLN A 104 0.70 -6.32 11.86
CA GLN A 104 1.51 -5.30 11.19
C GLN A 104 0.65 -4.38 10.35
N VAL A 105 0.98 -3.10 10.36
CA VAL A 105 0.40 -2.10 9.46
C VAL A 105 1.47 -1.61 8.49
N ILE A 106 1.20 -1.70 7.20
CA ILE A 106 1.95 -1.01 6.15
C ILE A 106 1.16 0.23 5.77
N PHE A 107 1.68 1.39 6.13
CA PHE A 107 1.01 2.66 5.92
C PHE A 107 1.51 3.34 4.65
N SER A 108 0.67 3.43 3.64
CA SER A 108 1.00 4.00 2.34
C SER A 108 0.77 5.51 2.34
N LEU A 109 1.81 6.26 2.72
CA LEU A 109 1.83 7.72 2.68
C LEU A 109 1.85 8.20 1.23
N LYS A 110 0.96 9.14 0.88
CA LYS A 110 0.86 9.62 -0.52
C LYS A 110 1.69 10.88 -0.77
N ALA A 111 1.79 11.74 0.19
CA ALA A 111 2.68 12.89 0.27
C ALA A 111 2.58 13.51 1.67
N TYR A 112 3.55 14.32 2.07
CA TYR A 112 3.49 15.12 3.30
C TYR A 112 2.97 16.53 3.03
N THR A 113 3.39 17.16 1.92
CA THR A 113 2.93 18.49 1.53
C THR A 113 1.44 18.43 1.16
N GLU A 114 0.62 19.22 1.87
CA GLU A 114 -0.85 19.23 1.73
C GLU A 114 -1.30 19.45 0.28
N ASP A 115 -0.67 20.39 -0.43
CA ASP A 115 -1.07 20.73 -1.80
C ASP A 115 -0.74 19.58 -2.77
N ILE A 116 0.41 18.92 -2.61
CA ILE A 116 0.80 17.74 -3.41
C ILE A 116 -0.16 16.58 -3.11
N PHE A 117 -0.40 16.32 -1.83
CA PHE A 117 -1.34 15.28 -1.44
C PHE A 117 -2.72 15.50 -2.02
N ARG A 118 -3.23 16.74 -1.95
CA ARG A 118 -4.55 17.12 -2.48
C ARG A 118 -4.60 17.03 -4.00
N ALA A 119 -3.58 17.51 -4.69
CA ALA A 119 -3.48 17.42 -6.14
C ALA A 119 -3.48 15.97 -6.62
N TYR A 120 -2.78 15.07 -5.90
CA TYR A 120 -2.67 13.66 -6.25
C TYR A 120 -3.90 12.83 -5.88
N THR A 121 -4.52 13.10 -4.72
CA THR A 121 -5.54 12.22 -4.12
C THR A 121 -6.94 12.81 -4.04
N GLY A 122 -7.10 14.11 -4.33
CA GLY A 122 -8.36 14.83 -4.19
C GLY A 122 -8.76 15.12 -2.72
N ARG A 123 -7.90 14.82 -1.73
CA ARG A 123 -8.21 14.95 -0.29
C ARG A 123 -7.11 15.66 0.48
N SER A 124 -7.43 16.07 1.72
CA SER A 124 -6.45 16.57 2.68
C SER A 124 -5.69 15.41 3.33
N ASN A 125 -4.38 15.59 3.60
CA ASN A 125 -3.55 14.61 4.29
C ASN A 125 -3.73 14.58 5.81
N LYS A 126 -4.46 15.53 6.40
CA LYS A 126 -4.56 15.72 7.86
C LYS A 126 -4.95 14.46 8.61
N MET A 127 -5.90 13.68 8.06
CA MET A 127 -6.32 12.43 8.69
C MET A 127 -5.26 11.36 8.61
N ALA A 128 -4.59 11.22 7.46
CA ALA A 128 -3.50 10.26 7.29
C ALA A 128 -2.34 10.56 8.26
N ILE A 129 -1.91 11.82 8.35
CA ILE A 129 -0.86 12.28 9.27
C ILE A 129 -1.25 11.97 10.74
N LYS A 130 -2.47 12.32 11.14
CA LYS A 130 -2.98 12.03 12.48
C LYS A 130 -3.01 10.53 12.79
N ASN A 131 -3.58 9.75 11.88
CA ASN A 131 -3.76 8.31 12.07
C ASN A 131 -2.43 7.56 12.06
N PHE A 132 -1.44 8.00 11.29
CA PHE A 132 -0.08 7.46 11.32
C PHE A 132 0.52 7.55 12.74
N ALA A 133 0.51 8.75 13.32
CA ALA A 133 1.02 8.97 14.67
C ALA A 133 0.24 8.17 15.73
N GLU A 134 -1.08 8.03 15.56
CA GLU A 134 -1.90 7.25 16.48
C GLU A 134 -1.62 5.75 16.40
N ILE A 135 -1.43 5.18 15.20
CA ILE A 135 -1.05 3.77 15.02
C ILE A 135 0.32 3.49 15.66
N ALA A 136 1.29 4.39 15.47
CA ALA A 136 2.58 4.28 16.14
C ALA A 136 2.43 4.30 17.67
N ARG A 137 1.59 5.20 18.20
CA ARG A 137 1.35 5.36 19.65
C ARG A 137 0.74 4.11 20.28
N VAL A 138 -0.12 3.38 19.59
CA VAL A 138 -0.70 2.13 20.10
C VAL A 138 0.24 0.93 19.99
N GLY A 139 1.47 1.12 19.50
CA GLY A 139 2.54 0.13 19.53
C GLY A 139 2.39 -1.02 18.53
N LYS A 140 1.66 -0.82 17.44
CA LYS A 140 1.62 -1.79 16.35
C LYS A 140 2.94 -1.82 15.58
N ASN A 141 3.28 -2.98 15.01
CA ASN A 141 4.40 -3.08 14.08
C ASN A 141 4.08 -2.26 12.82
N LEU A 142 4.52 -1.00 12.82
CA LEU A 142 4.21 -0.02 11.78
C LEU A 142 5.37 0.08 10.79
N HIS A 143 5.06 -0.04 9.51
CA HIS A 143 5.96 0.23 8.41
C HIS A 143 5.38 1.37 7.56
N ALA A 144 6.21 2.24 7.06
CA ALA A 144 5.80 3.32 6.16
C ALA A 144 6.26 3.02 4.74
N GLU A 145 5.43 3.34 3.76
CA GLU A 145 5.80 3.32 2.35
C GLU A 145 5.33 4.57 1.62
N VAL A 146 6.05 4.92 0.56
CA VAL A 146 5.70 6.02 -0.35
C VAL A 146 6.11 5.66 -1.77
N VAL A 147 5.35 6.11 -2.76
CA VAL A 147 5.68 5.90 -4.17
C VAL A 147 6.39 7.15 -4.71
N TYR A 148 7.58 6.97 -5.28
CA TYR A 148 8.26 8.01 -6.03
C TYR A 148 7.60 8.17 -7.39
N ILE A 149 7.02 9.33 -7.66
CA ILE A 149 6.34 9.66 -8.93
C ILE A 149 7.09 10.85 -9.56
N PRO A 150 7.80 10.67 -10.68
CA PRO A 150 8.48 11.76 -11.35
C PRO A 150 7.54 12.93 -11.63
N GLU A 151 8.03 14.16 -11.45
CA GLU A 151 7.31 15.44 -11.63
C GLU A 151 6.18 15.68 -10.60
N LEU A 152 5.96 14.79 -9.64
CA LEU A 152 4.92 14.96 -8.62
C LEU A 152 5.40 14.69 -7.20
N ILE A 153 5.97 13.51 -6.94
CA ILE A 153 6.45 13.09 -5.62
C ILE A 153 7.90 12.66 -5.79
N GLU A 154 8.78 13.64 -5.81
CA GLU A 154 10.21 13.48 -6.05
C GLU A 154 11.01 13.46 -4.74
N ALA A 155 12.33 13.43 -4.86
CA ALA A 155 13.23 13.27 -3.73
C ALA A 155 13.02 14.31 -2.61
N ASP A 156 12.69 15.56 -2.95
CA ASP A 156 12.42 16.63 -1.97
C ASP A 156 11.15 16.35 -1.15
N GLU A 157 10.13 15.78 -1.78
CA GLU A 157 8.89 15.43 -1.11
C GLU A 157 9.04 14.13 -0.29
N ILE A 158 9.78 13.16 -0.83
CA ILE A 158 10.15 11.93 -0.12
C ILE A 158 10.95 12.25 1.16
N GLU A 159 11.89 13.20 1.10
CA GLU A 159 12.65 13.66 2.27
C GLU A 159 11.73 14.24 3.36
N LYS A 160 10.73 15.05 3.01
CA LYS A 160 9.72 15.55 3.97
C LYS A 160 8.85 14.44 4.56
N VAL A 161 8.47 13.44 3.76
CA VAL A 161 7.76 12.26 4.29
C VAL A 161 8.66 11.53 5.29
N ALA A 162 9.94 11.32 4.97
CA ALA A 162 10.90 10.69 5.88
C ALA A 162 11.11 11.51 7.16
N GLU A 163 11.24 12.83 7.07
CA GLU A 163 11.31 13.74 8.23
C GLU A 163 10.07 13.59 9.15
N PHE A 164 8.89 13.55 8.55
CA PHE A 164 7.65 13.32 9.30
C PHE A 164 7.65 11.97 9.99
N VAL A 165 7.96 10.89 9.29
CA VAL A 165 8.01 9.53 9.86
C VAL A 165 9.04 9.47 10.98
N ALA A 166 10.24 10.05 10.79
CA ALA A 166 11.30 10.14 11.79
C ALA A 166 10.88 10.94 13.02
N SER A 167 10.04 11.97 12.86
CA SER A 167 9.50 12.75 14.00
C SER A 167 8.60 11.92 14.90
N VAL A 168 8.03 10.83 14.38
CA VAL A 168 7.25 9.86 15.15
C VAL A 168 8.16 8.81 15.75
N ASP A 169 8.94 8.09 14.95
CA ASP A 169 10.00 7.17 15.35
C ASP A 169 10.93 6.90 14.15
N PRO A 170 12.24 7.25 14.23
CA PRO A 170 13.19 7.02 13.15
C PRO A 170 13.49 5.53 12.87
N LYS A 171 13.05 4.62 13.73
CA LYS A 171 13.21 3.17 13.60
C LYS A 171 12.12 2.51 12.77
N ILE A 172 11.02 3.22 12.50
CA ILE A 172 9.95 2.71 11.62
C ILE A 172 10.57 2.35 10.25
N PRO A 173 10.45 1.11 9.76
CA PRO A 173 10.91 0.76 8.42
C PRO A 173 10.22 1.64 7.37
N PHE A 174 11.01 2.23 6.49
CA PHE A 174 10.55 3.14 5.45
C PHE A 174 10.92 2.60 4.07
N ARG A 175 9.93 2.38 3.20
CA ARG A 175 10.12 1.87 1.84
C ARG A 175 9.71 2.91 0.81
N ILE A 176 10.54 3.06 -0.22
CA ILE A 176 10.29 3.92 -1.36
C ILE A 176 10.09 3.03 -2.58
N ASP A 177 8.92 3.06 -3.18
CA ASP A 177 8.55 2.25 -4.34
C ASP A 177 8.64 3.09 -5.61
N ALA A 178 9.26 2.52 -6.65
CA ALA A 178 9.30 3.15 -7.97
C ALA A 178 7.90 3.13 -8.61
N TYR A 179 7.46 4.28 -9.09
CA TYR A 179 6.23 4.38 -9.87
C TYR A 179 6.36 3.67 -11.21
N PHE A 180 5.39 2.85 -11.57
CA PHE A 180 5.18 2.36 -12.93
C PHE A 180 3.98 3.06 -13.58
N PRO A 181 4.08 3.44 -14.88
CA PRO A 181 3.04 4.19 -15.55
C PRO A 181 1.73 3.40 -15.63
N VAL A 182 0.64 4.05 -15.25
CA VAL A 182 -0.71 3.55 -15.51
C VAL A 182 -1.32 4.34 -16.66
N PRO A 183 -2.27 3.76 -17.44
CA PRO A 183 -2.89 4.46 -18.55
C PRO A 183 -3.51 5.81 -18.12
N GLU A 184 -3.57 6.76 -19.04
CA GLU A 184 -4.13 8.11 -18.84
C GLU A 184 -3.39 8.99 -17.81
N CYS A 185 -2.30 8.52 -17.20
CA CYS A 185 -1.46 9.34 -16.34
C CYS A 185 -0.31 9.98 -17.12
N PRO A 186 0.03 11.24 -16.81
CA PRO A 186 1.07 11.95 -17.56
C PRO A 186 2.49 11.53 -17.17
N TRP A 187 2.67 10.90 -16.01
CA TRP A 187 3.99 10.61 -15.44
C TRP A 187 4.65 9.40 -16.08
N ARG A 188 5.94 9.53 -16.35
CA ARG A 188 6.78 8.43 -16.79
C ARG A 188 7.14 7.48 -15.64
N ALA A 189 7.69 6.31 -15.99
CA ALA A 189 8.29 5.42 -15.00
C ALA A 189 9.42 6.13 -14.23
N ALA A 190 9.52 5.85 -12.94
CA ALA A 190 10.67 6.23 -12.13
C ALA A 190 11.89 5.41 -12.54
N THR A 191 13.05 6.05 -12.58
CA THR A 191 14.33 5.36 -12.79
C THR A 191 14.91 4.88 -11.47
N ASN A 192 15.76 3.86 -11.51
CA ASN A 192 16.44 3.38 -10.30
C ASN A 192 17.26 4.50 -9.63
N ALA A 193 17.98 5.31 -10.42
CA ALA A 193 18.79 6.41 -9.91
C ALA A 193 17.97 7.46 -9.14
N GLU A 194 16.76 7.77 -9.59
CA GLU A 194 15.86 8.70 -8.91
C GLU A 194 15.38 8.14 -7.56
N VAL A 195 15.03 6.86 -7.51
CA VAL A 195 14.60 6.19 -6.28
C VAL A 195 15.76 6.04 -5.30
N GLU A 196 16.97 5.73 -5.81
CA GLU A 196 18.20 5.66 -5.02
C GLU A 196 18.56 7.03 -4.43
N GLU A 197 18.46 8.13 -5.21
CA GLU A 197 18.68 9.48 -4.70
C GLU A 197 17.69 9.82 -3.57
N ALA A 198 16.40 9.52 -3.77
CA ALA A 198 15.39 9.73 -2.74
C ALA A 198 15.69 8.92 -1.47
N ALA A 199 16.16 7.68 -1.62
CA ALA A 199 16.56 6.84 -0.48
C ALA A 199 17.76 7.42 0.27
N GLU A 200 18.78 7.95 -0.43
CA GLU A 200 19.92 8.60 0.23
C GLU A 200 19.50 9.86 1.02
N ARG A 201 18.50 10.58 0.55
CA ARG A 201 17.93 11.70 1.32
C ARG A 201 17.16 11.22 2.55
N ALA A 202 16.30 10.20 2.39
CA ALA A 202 15.53 9.61 3.50
C ALA A 202 16.43 9.02 4.60
N LYS A 203 17.56 8.41 4.24
CA LYS A 203 18.56 7.86 5.19
C LYS A 203 19.19 8.90 6.12
N LYS A 204 19.07 10.20 5.82
CA LYS A 204 19.52 11.26 6.75
C LYS A 204 18.63 11.33 8.00
N HIS A 205 17.39 10.83 7.90
CA HIS A 205 16.35 10.93 8.93
C HIS A 205 15.94 9.58 9.50
N MET A 206 16.00 8.51 8.69
CA MET A 206 15.50 7.18 9.01
C MET A 206 16.61 6.15 9.13
N GLU A 207 16.50 5.24 10.12
CA GLU A 207 17.49 4.17 10.35
C GLU A 207 17.35 3.02 9.33
N ASN A 208 16.13 2.74 8.86
CA ASN A 208 15.80 1.58 8.03
C ASN A 208 15.09 2.01 6.74
N VAL A 209 15.85 2.32 5.69
CA VAL A 209 15.31 2.69 4.37
C VAL A 209 15.56 1.57 3.37
N THR A 210 14.50 1.17 2.66
CA THR A 210 14.54 0.20 1.56
C THR A 210 13.90 0.80 0.31
N ILE A 211 14.23 0.24 -0.85
CA ILE A 211 13.63 0.64 -2.12
C ILE A 211 13.05 -0.56 -2.83
N LEU A 212 12.05 -0.32 -3.66
CA LEU A 212 11.52 -1.29 -4.63
C LEU A 212 11.59 -0.65 -6.02
N THR A 213 12.50 -1.14 -6.87
CA THR A 213 12.70 -0.66 -8.23
C THR A 213 11.98 -1.56 -9.24
N LEU A 214 11.74 -1.04 -10.46
CA LEU A 214 10.96 -1.75 -11.48
C LEU A 214 11.69 -2.96 -12.08
N ASP A 215 13.01 -3.03 -11.93
CA ASP A 215 13.85 -4.14 -12.39
C ASP A 215 14.12 -5.21 -11.33
N MET A 216 13.62 -5.02 -10.11
CA MET A 216 13.72 -6.02 -9.06
C MET A 216 12.97 -7.29 -9.44
N LYS A 217 13.68 -8.41 -9.36
CA LYS A 217 13.10 -9.72 -9.62
C LYS A 217 12.32 -10.20 -8.40
N ARG A 218 11.20 -10.84 -8.69
CA ARG A 218 10.42 -11.51 -7.66
C ARG A 218 11.28 -12.54 -6.92
N ILE A 219 11.13 -12.56 -5.60
CA ILE A 219 11.69 -13.59 -4.73
C ILE A 219 10.53 -14.53 -4.35
N GLY A 220 10.70 -15.85 -4.60
CA GLY A 220 9.68 -16.86 -4.31
C GLY A 220 8.81 -17.25 -5.51
N ASP A 221 7.77 -18.00 -5.21
CA ASP A 221 6.87 -18.55 -6.22
C ASP A 221 5.93 -17.48 -6.81
N LYS A 222 5.39 -17.79 -7.98
CA LYS A 222 4.41 -16.92 -8.64
C LYS A 222 3.10 -16.94 -7.85
N ALA A 223 2.52 -15.75 -7.65
CA ALA A 223 1.19 -15.64 -7.07
C ALA A 223 0.13 -16.33 -7.95
N VAL A 224 -0.85 -16.94 -7.32
CA VAL A 224 -1.94 -17.67 -8.00
C VAL A 224 -3.27 -17.11 -7.54
N LYS A 225 -4.13 -16.76 -8.50
CA LYS A 225 -5.51 -16.38 -8.23
C LYS A 225 -6.33 -17.60 -7.88
N ILE A 226 -7.12 -17.56 -6.79
CA ILE A 226 -7.90 -18.71 -6.27
C ILE A 226 -9.41 -18.57 -6.46
N TYR A 227 -9.90 -17.47 -7.04
CA TYR A 227 -11.31 -17.27 -7.37
C TYR A 227 -11.50 -16.46 -8.66
#